data_4cc54d72fb1fa317db1a5c8098450234
#
_entry.id   4cc54d72fb1fa317db1a5c8098450234
#
_cell.length_a   1.000
_cell.length_b   1.000
_cell.length_c   1.000
_cell.angle_alpha   90.00
_cell.angle_beta   90.00
_cell.angle_gamma   90.00
#
_symmetry.space_group_name_H-M   'P 1'
#
loop_
_entity.id
_entity.type
_entity.pdbx_description
1 polymer ?
#
loop_
_entity_poly.entity_id
_entity_poly.type
_entity_poly.pdbx_seq_one_letter_code
_entity_poly.pdbx_strand_id
1 'polypeptide(L)'
;MKEKTIARVFAENVAFYRKKQGNSQYDLAMTSGISRTMISHYEREGMLPPADRLQALADALGIPVYKLFMEHEKEKNPESDLSTIDSRSVKKLKDILSLPPDDRNDLYRILNKMLRKNQLEKINRS
;
A
#
# COMPACT_ATOMS: atom_id res chain seq x y z
N MET A 1 -4.74 -27.38 -4.63
CA MET A 1 -4.37 -25.99 -4.85
C MET A 1 -2.95 -25.93 -5.37
N LYS A 2 -2.75 -25.21 -6.45
CA LYS A 2 -1.41 -25.00 -6.96
C LYS A 2 -0.69 -23.98 -6.07
N GLU A 3 0.47 -24.34 -5.57
CA GLU A 3 1.34 -23.39 -4.89
C GLU A 3 1.74 -22.29 -5.88
N LYS A 4 1.80 -21.06 -5.39
CA LYS A 4 2.24 -19.94 -6.20
C LYS A 4 3.74 -20.07 -6.45
N THR A 5 4.15 -19.81 -7.68
CA THR A 5 5.59 -19.73 -7.99
C THR A 5 6.20 -18.50 -7.31
N ILE A 6 7.51 -18.53 -7.12
CA ILE A 6 8.26 -17.39 -6.58
C ILE A 6 8.03 -16.16 -7.45
N ALA A 7 8.03 -16.33 -8.77
CA ALA A 7 7.79 -15.23 -9.70
C ALA A 7 6.40 -14.62 -9.52
N ARG A 8 5.40 -15.46 -9.25
CA ARG A 8 4.03 -14.97 -9.01
C ARG A 8 3.92 -14.22 -7.69
N VAL A 9 4.53 -14.75 -6.64
CA VAL A 9 4.58 -14.07 -5.33
C VAL A 9 5.26 -12.71 -5.47
N PHE A 10 6.38 -12.66 -6.18
CA PHE A 10 7.07 -11.41 -6.45
C PHE A 10 6.17 -10.40 -7.17
N ALA A 11 5.50 -10.83 -8.23
CA ALA A 11 4.61 -9.96 -9.01
C ALA A 11 3.50 -9.36 -8.14
N GLU A 12 2.84 -10.20 -7.35
CA GLU A 12 1.77 -9.75 -6.46
C GLU A 12 2.28 -8.78 -5.39
N ASN A 13 3.49 -9.03 -4.88
CA ASN A 13 4.09 -8.19 -3.85
C ASN A 13 4.48 -6.81 -4.38
N VAL A 14 5.04 -6.71 -5.57
CA VAL A 14 5.35 -5.42 -6.18
C VAL A 14 4.08 -4.57 -6.29
N ALA A 15 3.02 -5.13 -6.83
CA ALA A 15 1.75 -4.44 -6.96
C ALA A 15 1.15 -4.08 -5.59
N PHE A 16 1.24 -5.00 -4.64
CA PHE A 16 0.69 -4.80 -3.30
C PHE A 16 1.36 -3.62 -2.58
N TYR A 17 2.68 -3.62 -2.49
CA TYR A 17 3.40 -2.55 -1.80
C TYR A 17 3.27 -1.22 -2.52
N ARG A 18 3.28 -1.22 -3.84
CA ARG A 18 3.06 -0.02 -4.63
C ARG A 18 1.71 0.62 -4.32
N LYS A 19 0.65 -0.18 -4.38
CA LYS A 19 -0.73 0.28 -4.13
C LYS A 19 -0.92 0.72 -2.68
N LYS A 20 -0.32 -0.02 -1.74
CA LYS A 20 -0.38 0.32 -0.32
C LYS A 20 0.18 1.71 -0.04
N GLN A 21 1.20 2.11 -0.79
CA GLN A 21 1.82 3.43 -0.65
C GLN A 21 1.15 4.51 -1.49
N GLY A 22 0.10 4.15 -2.24
CA GLY A 22 -0.61 5.10 -3.09
C GLY A 22 0.14 5.47 -4.37
N ASN A 23 1.12 4.67 -4.77
CA ASN A 23 1.93 4.95 -5.94
C ASN A 23 1.36 4.27 -7.19
N SER A 24 1.42 4.98 -8.32
CA SER A 24 1.14 4.40 -9.63
C SER A 24 2.35 3.64 -10.15
N GLN A 25 2.17 2.89 -11.24
CA GLN A 25 3.32 2.27 -11.93
C GLN A 25 4.31 3.35 -12.41
N TYR A 26 3.79 4.49 -12.85
CA TYR A 26 4.62 5.61 -13.26
C TYR A 26 5.46 6.13 -12.08
N ASP A 27 4.84 6.30 -10.92
CA ASP A 27 5.56 6.77 -9.72
C ASP A 27 6.68 5.82 -9.34
N LEU A 28 6.41 4.51 -9.37
CA LEU A 28 7.43 3.51 -9.08
C LEU A 28 8.56 3.52 -10.13
N ALA A 29 8.21 3.72 -11.40
CA ALA A 29 9.20 3.85 -12.47
C ALA A 29 10.14 5.02 -12.22
N MET A 30 9.60 6.16 -11.84
CA MET A 30 10.39 7.36 -11.57
C MET A 30 11.33 7.17 -10.39
N THR A 31 10.84 6.53 -9.32
CA THR A 31 11.63 6.33 -8.10
C THR A 31 12.69 5.24 -8.26
N SER A 32 12.35 4.16 -8.97
CA SER A 32 13.25 3.00 -9.13
C SER A 32 14.25 3.15 -10.26
N GLY A 33 13.97 4.03 -11.22
CA GLY A 33 14.77 4.13 -12.45
C GLY A 33 14.49 3.01 -13.45
N ILE A 34 13.45 2.22 -13.22
CA ILE A 34 13.03 1.14 -14.13
C ILE A 34 11.88 1.66 -15.00
N SER A 35 11.84 1.31 -16.27
CA SER A 35 10.79 1.78 -17.17
C SER A 35 9.41 1.28 -16.70
N ARG A 36 8.39 2.10 -16.95
CA ARG A 36 7.01 1.73 -16.63
C ARG A 36 6.59 0.44 -17.31
N THR A 37 7.02 0.25 -18.56
CA THR A 37 6.74 -0.97 -19.32
C THR A 37 7.29 -2.20 -18.60
N MET A 38 8.52 -2.12 -18.10
CA MET A 38 9.13 -3.23 -17.36
C MET A 38 8.42 -3.49 -16.04
N ILE A 39 8.04 -2.43 -15.32
CA ILE A 39 7.28 -2.59 -14.07
C ILE A 39 5.95 -3.30 -14.35
N SER A 40 5.26 -2.91 -15.41
CA SER A 40 4.02 -3.56 -15.82
C SER A 40 4.23 -5.06 -16.11
N HIS A 41 5.31 -5.41 -16.79
CA HIS A 41 5.67 -6.81 -17.04
C HIS A 41 5.92 -7.58 -15.75
N TYR A 42 6.67 -6.98 -14.82
CA TYR A 42 6.96 -7.62 -13.53
C TYR A 42 5.68 -7.89 -12.73
N GLU A 43 4.72 -6.97 -12.78
CA GLU A 43 3.46 -7.14 -12.03
C GLU A 43 2.50 -8.12 -12.69
N ARG A 44 2.52 -8.24 -14.01
CA ARG A 44 1.54 -9.07 -14.74
C ARG A 44 2.04 -10.45 -15.10
N GLU A 45 3.30 -10.55 -15.53
CA GLU A 45 3.80 -11.76 -16.17
C GLU A 45 4.58 -12.68 -15.21
N GLY A 46 4.84 -12.23 -14.00
CA GLY A 46 5.57 -13.03 -13.03
C GLY A 46 7.01 -13.29 -13.46
N MET A 47 7.62 -12.33 -14.14
CA MET A 47 9.01 -12.40 -14.56
C MET A 47 9.89 -11.83 -13.45
N LEU A 48 10.97 -12.56 -13.09
CA LEU A 48 11.90 -12.09 -12.08
C LEU A 48 12.94 -11.16 -12.71
N PRO A 49 13.15 -9.98 -12.14
CA PRO A 49 14.22 -9.10 -12.60
C PRO A 49 15.60 -9.57 -12.12
N PRO A 50 16.67 -9.07 -12.73
CA PRO A 50 18.02 -9.31 -12.21
C PRO A 50 18.23 -8.65 -10.85
N ALA A 51 19.26 -9.07 -10.13
CA ALA A 51 19.47 -8.71 -8.73
C ALA A 51 19.52 -7.19 -8.48
N ASP A 52 20.17 -6.44 -9.35
CA ASP A 52 20.26 -4.99 -9.22
C ASP A 52 18.91 -4.30 -9.37
N ARG A 53 18.03 -4.81 -10.23
CA ARG A 53 16.66 -4.27 -10.36
C ARG A 53 15.78 -4.68 -9.18
N LEU A 54 15.99 -5.88 -8.63
CA LEU A 54 15.32 -6.30 -7.40
C LEU A 54 15.63 -5.33 -6.27
N GLN A 55 16.89 -4.97 -6.11
CA GLN A 55 17.32 -4.02 -5.09
C GLN A 55 16.71 -2.63 -5.35
N ALA A 56 16.71 -2.19 -6.60
CA ALA A 56 16.12 -0.89 -6.96
C ALA A 56 14.63 -0.83 -6.65
N LEU A 57 13.90 -1.91 -6.92
CA LEU A 57 12.47 -2.00 -6.60
C LEU A 57 12.24 -1.98 -5.09
N ALA A 58 13.00 -2.77 -4.35
CA ALA A 58 12.88 -2.82 -2.89
C ALA A 58 13.18 -1.45 -2.27
N ASP A 59 14.23 -0.79 -2.74
CA ASP A 59 14.60 0.55 -2.25
C ASP A 59 13.50 1.57 -2.55
N ALA A 60 12.95 1.53 -3.77
CA ALA A 60 11.87 2.44 -4.17
C ALA A 60 10.59 2.20 -3.37
N LEU A 61 10.32 0.96 -2.98
CA LEU A 61 9.17 0.59 -2.17
C LEU A 61 9.44 0.74 -0.66
N GLY A 62 10.68 1.02 -0.28
CA GLY A 62 11.04 1.20 1.13
C GLY A 62 10.97 -0.07 1.95
N ILE A 63 11.21 -1.22 1.34
CA ILE A 63 11.15 -2.52 2.00
C ILE A 63 12.43 -3.31 1.74
N PRO A 64 12.79 -4.27 2.63
CA PRO A 64 13.89 -5.20 2.33
C PRO A 64 13.53 -6.13 1.19
N VAL A 65 14.53 -6.58 0.43
CA VAL A 65 14.32 -7.45 -0.74
C VAL A 65 13.54 -8.71 -0.38
N TYR A 66 13.82 -9.32 0.78
CA TYR A 66 13.16 -10.57 1.17
C TYR A 66 11.63 -10.44 1.23
N LYS A 67 11.11 -9.27 1.54
CA LYS A 67 9.65 -9.06 1.59
C LYS A 67 8.98 -9.19 0.23
N LEU A 68 9.73 -8.99 -0.85
CA LEU A 68 9.20 -9.21 -2.20
C LEU A 68 8.90 -10.68 -2.49
N PHE A 69 9.49 -11.59 -1.73
CA PHE A 69 9.38 -13.03 -1.94
C PHE A 69 8.55 -13.75 -0.86
N MET A 70 8.04 -13.01 0.11
CA MET A 70 7.21 -13.59 1.16
C MET A 70 5.74 -13.48 0.79
N GLU A 71 5.04 -14.61 0.86
CA GLU A 71 3.60 -14.57 0.75
C GLU A 71 3.03 -13.77 1.92
N HIS A 72 2.13 -12.85 1.59
CA HIS A 72 1.36 -12.19 2.62
C HIS A 72 0.36 -13.20 3.16
N GLU A 73 0.51 -13.56 4.41
CA GLU A 73 -0.66 -13.97 5.13
C GLU A 73 -1.59 -12.76 5.09
N LYS A 74 -2.85 -13.01 4.77
CA LYS A 74 -3.86 -11.98 4.95
C LYS A 74 -3.79 -11.58 6.41
N GLU A 75 -2.94 -10.61 6.71
CA GLU A 75 -2.91 -10.04 8.04
C GLU A 75 -4.32 -9.57 8.32
N LYS A 76 -4.97 -10.26 9.22
CA LYS A 76 -6.19 -9.75 9.81
C LYS A 76 -5.79 -8.58 10.70
N ASN A 77 -5.25 -7.54 10.08
CA ASN A 77 -5.12 -6.28 10.76
C ASN A 77 -6.49 -5.63 10.71
N PRO A 78 -7.21 -5.54 11.84
CA PRO A 78 -8.55 -4.96 11.85
C PRO A 78 -8.59 -3.54 11.30
N GLU A 79 -7.44 -2.85 11.33
CA GLU A 79 -7.32 -1.49 10.81
C GLU A 79 -7.22 -1.43 9.29
N SER A 80 -6.79 -2.51 8.63
CA SER A 80 -6.64 -2.55 7.18
C SER A 80 -7.70 -3.39 6.49
N ASP A 81 -8.50 -4.15 7.25
CA ASP A 81 -9.54 -5.00 6.67
C ASP A 81 -10.87 -4.26 6.63
N LEU A 82 -11.19 -3.73 5.45
CA LEU A 82 -12.43 -3.01 5.21
C LEU A 82 -13.67 -3.88 5.40
N SER A 83 -13.54 -5.20 5.38
CA SER A 83 -14.68 -6.10 5.59
C SER A 83 -15.17 -6.09 7.03
N THR A 84 -14.34 -5.65 7.99
CA THR A 84 -14.74 -5.52 9.40
C THR A 84 -15.39 -4.19 9.72
N ILE A 85 -15.39 -3.24 8.78
CA ILE A 85 -16.00 -1.93 8.96
C ILE A 85 -17.50 -2.07 8.74
N ASP A 86 -18.29 -1.54 9.67
CA ASP A 86 -19.74 -1.60 9.56
C ASP A 86 -20.26 -0.74 8.39
N SER A 87 -21.49 -1.01 7.95
CA SER A 87 -22.08 -0.33 6.79
C SER A 87 -22.22 1.18 7.01
N ARG A 88 -22.39 1.61 8.26
CA ARG A 88 -22.51 3.01 8.62
C ARG A 88 -21.19 3.76 8.40
N SER A 89 -20.08 3.15 8.80
CA SER A 89 -18.75 3.72 8.60
C SER A 89 -18.37 3.75 7.13
N VAL A 90 -18.71 2.71 6.37
CA VAL A 90 -18.48 2.68 4.92
C VAL A 90 -19.23 3.80 4.22
N LYS A 91 -20.50 4.03 4.61
CA LYS A 91 -21.30 5.14 4.07
C LYS A 91 -20.65 6.49 4.37
N LYS A 92 -20.14 6.68 5.59
CA LYS A 92 -19.44 7.90 5.97
C LYS A 92 -18.20 8.14 5.13
N LEU A 93 -17.43 7.08 4.85
CA LEU A 93 -16.26 7.18 3.98
C LEU A 93 -16.65 7.62 2.57
N LYS A 94 -17.74 7.05 2.02
CA LYS A 94 -18.24 7.45 0.70
C LYS A 94 -18.69 8.91 0.69
N ASP A 95 -19.36 9.36 1.75
CA ASP A 95 -19.77 10.75 1.89
C ASP A 95 -18.57 11.69 1.90
N ILE A 96 -17.52 11.33 2.65
CA ILE A 96 -16.28 12.11 2.69
C ILE A 96 -15.64 12.21 1.29
N LEU A 97 -15.58 11.08 0.58
CA LEU A 97 -14.97 11.04 -0.76
C LEU A 97 -15.78 11.80 -1.80
N SER A 98 -17.07 12.05 -1.53
CA SER A 98 -17.93 12.84 -2.42
C SER A 98 -17.80 14.34 -2.22
N LEU A 99 -17.13 14.79 -1.16
CA LEU A 99 -16.94 16.20 -0.89
C LEU A 99 -15.99 16.85 -1.89
N PRO A 100 -16.16 18.15 -2.19
CA PRO A 100 -15.16 18.89 -2.96
C PRO A 100 -13.79 18.80 -2.31
N PRO A 101 -12.69 18.87 -3.10
CA PRO A 101 -11.34 18.71 -2.56
C PRO A 101 -10.99 19.64 -1.40
N ASP A 102 -11.45 20.89 -1.44
CA ASP A 102 -11.15 21.85 -0.37
C ASP A 102 -11.82 21.44 0.95
N ASP A 103 -13.09 21.07 0.88
CA ASP A 103 -13.85 20.62 2.06
C ASP A 103 -13.26 19.33 2.62
N ARG A 104 -12.85 18.42 1.76
CA ARG A 104 -12.22 17.15 2.15
C ARG A 104 -10.91 17.41 2.88
N ASN A 105 -10.10 18.34 2.39
CA ASN A 105 -8.85 18.72 3.02
C ASN A 105 -9.05 19.34 4.39
N ASP A 106 -10.08 20.17 4.55
CA ASP A 106 -10.45 20.76 5.84
C ASP A 106 -10.85 19.67 6.84
N LEU A 107 -11.63 18.69 6.39
CA LEU A 107 -12.05 17.57 7.22
C LEU A 107 -10.84 16.74 7.66
N TYR A 108 -9.92 16.45 6.73
CA TYR A 108 -8.71 15.69 7.05
C TYR A 108 -7.83 16.43 8.07
N ARG A 109 -7.77 17.74 7.99
CA ARG A 109 -7.03 18.56 8.95
C ARG A 109 -7.60 18.42 10.36
N ILE A 110 -8.92 18.46 10.48
CA ILE A 110 -9.63 18.26 11.76
C ILE A 110 -9.37 16.85 12.28
N LEU A 111 -9.52 15.85 11.41
CA LEU A 111 -9.31 14.44 11.75
C LEU A 111 -7.90 14.21 12.28
N ASN A 112 -6.90 14.79 11.65
CA ASN A 112 -5.50 14.65 12.06
C ASN A 112 -5.27 15.26 13.44
N LYS A 113 -5.91 16.39 13.75
CA LYS A 113 -5.84 16.98 15.09
C LYS A 113 -6.41 16.04 16.15
N MET A 114 -7.57 15.45 15.86
CA MET A 114 -8.23 14.52 16.78
C MET A 114 -7.40 13.27 17.02
N LEU A 115 -6.81 12.73 15.96
CA LEU A 115 -5.94 11.55 16.05
C LEU A 115 -4.70 11.83 16.90
N ARG A 116 -4.07 12.99 16.72
CA ARG A 116 -2.92 13.40 17.54
C ARG A 116 -3.28 13.55 19.01
N LYS A 117 -4.40 14.18 19.29
CA LYS A 117 -4.90 14.34 20.66
C LYS A 117 -5.08 12.97 21.33
N ASN A 118 -5.73 12.04 20.63
CA ASN A 118 -5.97 10.70 21.17
C ASN A 118 -4.66 9.92 21.40
N GLN A 119 -3.67 10.08 20.53
CA GLN A 119 -2.36 9.44 20.70
C GLN A 119 -1.64 9.98 21.92
N LEU A 120 -1.68 11.30 22.13
CA LEU A 120 -1.07 11.93 23.31
C LEU A 120 -1.75 11.48 24.61
N GLU A 121 -3.07 11.35 24.62
CA GLU A 121 -3.80 10.84 25.78
C GLU A 121 -3.43 9.40 26.10
N LYS A 122 -3.26 8.56 25.10
CA LYS A 122 -2.82 7.18 25.28
C LYS A 122 -1.42 7.10 25.88
N ILE A 123 -0.52 7.95 25.43
CA ILE A 123 0.85 8.01 25.96
C ILE A 123 0.83 8.45 27.41
N ASN A 124 0.00 9.42 27.76
CA ASN A 124 -0.10 9.94 29.15
C ASN A 124 -0.80 8.97 30.10
N ARG A 125 -1.55 8.00 29.59
CA ARG A 125 -2.25 6.99 30.40
C ARG A 125 -1.42 5.73 30.67
N SER A 126 -0.33 5.55 29.96
CA SER A 126 0.51 4.35 30.12
C SER A 126 1.54 4.47 31.24
#